data_2a7af6f889a506d05ae883b0471b188f
#
_entry.id   2a7af6f889a506d05ae883b0471b188f
#
_cell.length_a   1.000
_cell.length_b   1.000
_cell.length_c   1.000
_cell.angle_alpha   90.00
_cell.angle_beta   90.00
_cell.angle_gamma   90.00
#
_symmetry.space_group_name_H-M   'P 1'
#
loop_
_entity.id
_entity.type
_entity.pdbx_description
1 polymer ?
#
loop_
_entity_poly.entity_id
_entity_poly.type
_entity_poly.pdbx_seq_one_letter_code
_entity_poly.pdbx_strand_id
1 'polypeptide(L)'
;ADGTPYNIYRDGLKIYTTINSVMQTYAEQAVQRQMEKEIQPKMDAQFRATKTLFVDADKEERDRIMRHAVRYSDRYREMKHAGAGEKEINAAFDKPCNMRVFTYKGERDTLMTPRDSILHHKRIMRAAMVSLDPATGFVKAYVGGPNFRYFKYDMAKQGKRQIGSTIKPFVYTLSLIHI
;
A
#
# COMPACT_ATOMS: atom_id res chain seq x y z
N ALA A 1 11.05 38.84 -1.74
CA ALA A 1 10.08 37.75 -1.60
C ALA A 1 8.92 38.31 -0.78
N ASP A 2 7.70 38.24 -1.28
CA ASP A 2 6.47 38.78 -0.70
C ASP A 2 5.90 37.96 0.49
N GLY A 3 6.61 36.93 0.93
CA GLY A 3 6.22 36.05 2.04
C GLY A 3 5.11 35.07 1.70
N THR A 4 4.61 35.04 0.45
CA THR A 4 3.61 34.07 0.04
C THR A 4 4.22 32.66 -0.07
N PRO A 5 3.63 31.61 0.55
CA PRO A 5 4.15 30.25 0.47
C PRO A 5 3.98 29.70 -0.97
N TYR A 6 5.01 29.06 -1.49
CA TYR A 6 4.96 28.40 -2.79
C TYR A 6 3.97 27.24 -2.80
N ASN A 7 3.24 27.11 -3.90
CA ASN A 7 2.37 25.97 -4.16
C ASN A 7 3.03 25.02 -5.17
N ILE A 8 3.44 23.86 -4.72
CA ILE A 8 4.19 22.85 -5.52
C ILE A 8 3.40 22.38 -6.76
N TYR A 9 2.08 22.49 -6.78
CA TYR A 9 1.24 22.07 -7.90
C TYR A 9 0.93 23.19 -8.90
N ARG A 10 1.10 24.46 -8.50
CA ARG A 10 0.69 25.62 -9.31
C ARG A 10 1.86 26.47 -9.79
N ASP A 11 2.92 26.56 -9.01
CA ASP A 11 3.93 27.60 -9.21
C ASP A 11 5.11 27.14 -10.11
N GLY A 12 5.00 25.97 -10.75
CA GLY A 12 5.97 25.48 -11.75
C GLY A 12 7.38 25.27 -11.21
N LEU A 13 7.52 24.86 -9.95
CA LEU A 13 8.81 24.69 -9.28
C LEU A 13 9.66 23.60 -9.92
N LYS A 14 10.96 23.85 -10.08
CA LYS A 14 11.95 22.83 -10.44
C LYS A 14 12.46 22.15 -9.18
N ILE A 15 12.13 20.88 -9.02
CA ILE A 15 12.50 20.08 -7.84
C ILE A 15 13.68 19.17 -8.21
N TYR A 16 14.82 19.38 -7.59
CA TYR A 16 16.00 18.52 -7.73
C TYR A 16 16.02 17.51 -6.60
N THR A 17 16.18 16.23 -6.95
CA THR A 17 16.23 15.12 -5.99
C THR A 17 17.55 14.39 -6.09
N THR A 18 17.85 13.55 -5.08
CA THR A 18 19.04 12.68 -5.08
C THR A 18 18.79 11.33 -5.76
N ILE A 19 17.56 11.10 -6.24
CA ILE A 19 17.15 9.86 -6.90
C ILE A 19 17.95 9.67 -8.20
N ASN A 20 18.49 8.45 -8.36
CA ASN A 20 19.09 8.00 -9.61
C ASN A 20 18.04 7.24 -10.42
N SER A 21 17.69 7.73 -11.61
CA SER A 21 16.60 7.18 -12.43
C SER A 21 16.82 5.71 -12.82
N VAL A 22 18.07 5.31 -13.08
CA VAL A 22 18.40 3.92 -13.43
C VAL A 22 18.22 3.01 -12.22
N MET A 23 18.74 3.41 -11.05
CA MET A 23 18.53 2.66 -9.81
C MET A 23 17.07 2.58 -9.40
N GLN A 24 16.31 3.66 -9.59
CA GLN A 24 14.87 3.68 -9.35
C GLN A 24 14.14 2.63 -10.22
N THR A 25 14.46 2.62 -11.51
CA THR A 25 13.87 1.63 -12.44
C THR A 25 14.19 0.19 -12.02
N TYR A 26 15.42 -0.09 -11.64
CA TYR A 26 15.80 -1.42 -11.16
C TYR A 26 15.13 -1.80 -9.85
N ALA A 27 14.98 -0.86 -8.93
CA ALA A 27 14.28 -1.09 -7.66
C ALA A 27 12.80 -1.41 -7.90
N GLU A 28 12.12 -0.66 -8.74
CA GLU A 28 10.72 -0.91 -9.11
C GLU A 28 10.54 -2.27 -9.78
N GLN A 29 11.40 -2.61 -10.75
CA GLN A 29 11.37 -3.90 -11.44
C GLN A 29 11.67 -5.07 -10.49
N ALA A 30 12.63 -4.92 -9.57
CA ALA A 30 12.97 -5.95 -8.60
C ALA A 30 11.80 -6.22 -7.65
N VAL A 31 11.19 -5.16 -7.10
CA VAL A 31 10.00 -5.27 -6.23
C VAL A 31 8.85 -5.90 -7.01
N GLN A 32 8.54 -5.40 -8.20
CA GLN A 32 7.47 -5.93 -9.06
C GLN A 32 7.66 -7.42 -9.33
N ARG A 33 8.86 -7.81 -9.78
CA ARG A 33 9.18 -9.21 -10.12
C ARG A 33 9.05 -10.14 -8.91
N GLN A 34 9.59 -9.73 -7.74
CA GLN A 34 9.53 -10.53 -6.53
C GLN A 34 8.10 -10.72 -6.04
N MET A 35 7.32 -9.62 -6.07
CA MET A 35 5.92 -9.66 -5.63
C MET A 35 5.06 -10.49 -6.58
N GLU A 36 5.22 -10.32 -7.90
CA GLU A 36 4.45 -11.03 -8.91
C GLU A 36 4.74 -12.54 -8.93
N LYS A 37 6.03 -12.92 -8.89
CA LYS A 37 6.44 -14.31 -9.12
C LYS A 37 6.49 -15.15 -7.85
N GLU A 38 6.81 -14.54 -6.71
CA GLU A 38 7.07 -15.31 -5.49
C GLU A 38 6.06 -15.05 -4.38
N ILE A 39 5.79 -13.79 -4.04
CA ILE A 39 5.04 -13.46 -2.82
C ILE A 39 3.54 -13.55 -3.04
N GLN A 40 3.02 -12.86 -4.05
CA GLN A 40 1.58 -12.84 -4.31
C GLN A 40 0.99 -14.22 -4.62
N PRO A 41 1.64 -15.11 -5.41
CA PRO A 41 1.14 -16.46 -5.62
C PRO A 41 1.01 -17.30 -4.33
N LYS A 42 1.94 -17.13 -3.38
CA LYS A 42 1.90 -17.82 -2.07
C LYS A 42 0.72 -17.31 -1.24
N MET A 43 0.51 -16.00 -1.20
CA MET A 43 -0.64 -15.39 -0.54
C MET A 43 -1.97 -15.85 -1.17
N ASP A 44 -2.03 -15.91 -2.48
CA ASP A 44 -3.22 -16.38 -3.20
C ASP A 44 -3.50 -17.86 -2.96
N ALA A 45 -2.45 -18.69 -2.84
CA ALA A 45 -2.57 -20.11 -2.49
C ALA A 45 -3.10 -20.27 -1.05
N GLN A 46 -2.55 -19.53 -0.10
CA GLN A 46 -3.02 -19.52 1.29
C GLN A 46 -4.49 -19.09 1.37
N PHE A 47 -4.86 -18.02 0.69
CA PHE A 47 -6.25 -17.56 0.64
C PHE A 47 -7.20 -18.61 0.05
N ARG A 48 -6.80 -19.33 -1.00
CA ARG A 48 -7.60 -20.43 -1.56
C ARG A 48 -7.80 -21.57 -0.57
N ALA A 49 -6.80 -21.87 0.25
CA ALA A 49 -6.85 -22.93 1.26
C ALA A 49 -7.71 -22.54 2.47
N THR A 50 -7.49 -21.35 3.01
CA THR A 50 -8.13 -20.90 4.26
C THR A 50 -9.46 -20.17 4.06
N LYS A 51 -9.76 -19.71 2.84
CA LYS A 51 -10.90 -18.86 2.48
C LYS A 51 -10.99 -17.53 3.25
N THR A 52 -9.93 -17.18 3.98
CA THR A 52 -9.83 -15.93 4.75
C THR A 52 -8.45 -15.31 4.66
N LEU A 53 -8.38 -13.97 4.77
CA LEU A 53 -7.12 -13.23 4.93
C LEU A 53 -6.72 -13.09 6.40
N PHE A 54 -7.68 -13.28 7.30
CA PHE A 54 -7.53 -13.01 8.74
C PHE A 54 -7.58 -14.33 9.49
N VAL A 55 -6.52 -15.12 9.35
CA VAL A 55 -6.46 -16.50 9.87
C VAL A 55 -6.61 -16.52 11.39
N ASP A 56 -5.96 -15.57 12.08
CA ASP A 56 -5.94 -15.48 13.54
C ASP A 56 -7.08 -14.64 14.14
N ALA A 57 -7.94 -14.05 13.29
CA ALA A 57 -9.06 -13.23 13.74
C ALA A 57 -10.35 -14.07 13.83
N ASP A 58 -11.14 -13.84 14.86
CA ASP A 58 -12.48 -14.39 14.98
C ASP A 58 -13.46 -13.74 13.97
N LYS A 59 -14.70 -14.23 13.94
CA LYS A 59 -15.71 -13.71 13.01
C LYS A 59 -16.04 -12.24 13.29
N GLU A 60 -16.15 -11.86 14.55
CA GLU A 60 -16.54 -10.52 14.97
C GLU A 60 -15.46 -9.51 14.58
N GLU A 61 -14.21 -9.85 14.78
CA GLU A 61 -13.07 -9.02 14.40
C GLU A 61 -12.97 -8.88 12.87
N ARG A 62 -13.14 -9.96 12.11
CA ARG A 62 -13.20 -9.90 10.64
C ARG A 62 -14.29 -8.96 10.14
N ASP A 63 -15.49 -9.09 10.71
CA ASP A 63 -16.62 -8.22 10.36
C ASP A 63 -16.34 -6.75 10.74
N ARG A 64 -15.70 -6.51 11.89
CA ARG A 64 -15.26 -5.17 12.31
C ARG A 64 -14.27 -4.55 11.31
N ILE A 65 -13.25 -5.33 10.92
CA ILE A 65 -12.25 -4.89 9.93
C ILE A 65 -12.91 -4.53 8.58
N MET A 66 -13.85 -5.35 8.13
CA MET A 66 -14.54 -5.11 6.86
C MET A 66 -15.50 -3.92 6.94
N ARG A 67 -16.28 -3.78 8.02
CA ARG A 67 -17.13 -2.59 8.24
C ARG A 67 -16.30 -1.31 8.26
N HIS A 68 -15.16 -1.32 8.95
CA HIS A 68 -14.25 -0.18 8.97
C HIS A 68 -13.75 0.15 7.55
N ALA A 69 -13.30 -0.85 6.79
CA ALA A 69 -12.80 -0.64 5.44
C ALA A 69 -13.87 -0.09 4.48
N VAL A 70 -15.12 -0.55 4.61
CA VAL A 70 -16.26 -0.02 3.85
C VAL A 70 -16.48 1.46 4.18
N ARG A 71 -16.54 1.83 5.47
CA ARG A 71 -16.79 3.21 5.93
C ARG A 71 -15.71 4.21 5.48
N TYR A 72 -14.47 3.75 5.36
CA TYR A 72 -13.33 4.58 4.92
C TYR A 72 -13.10 4.57 3.41
N SER A 73 -13.93 3.87 2.63
CA SER A 73 -13.87 3.90 1.17
C SER A 73 -14.45 5.20 0.59
N ASP A 74 -13.91 5.64 -0.54
CA ASP A 74 -14.41 6.84 -1.23
C ASP A 74 -15.88 6.69 -1.62
N ARG A 75 -16.26 5.52 -2.16
CA ARG A 75 -17.66 5.20 -2.50
C ARG A 75 -18.63 5.40 -1.33
N TYR A 76 -18.26 4.94 -0.12
CA TYR A 76 -19.10 5.15 1.07
C TYR A 76 -19.27 6.64 1.37
N ARG A 77 -18.16 7.39 1.33
CA ARG A 77 -18.18 8.83 1.60
C ARG A 77 -19.02 9.58 0.57
N GLU A 78 -18.88 9.28 -0.71
CA GLU A 78 -19.66 9.87 -1.79
C GLU A 78 -21.17 9.60 -1.63
N MET A 79 -21.55 8.34 -1.38
CA MET A 79 -22.94 7.99 -1.14
C MET A 79 -23.52 8.68 0.12
N LYS A 80 -22.72 8.77 1.18
CA LYS A 80 -23.14 9.46 2.41
C LYS A 80 -23.31 10.95 2.19
N HIS A 81 -22.43 11.59 1.44
CA HIS A 81 -22.57 12.98 1.02
C HIS A 81 -23.80 13.21 0.12
N ALA A 82 -24.15 12.24 -0.70
CA ALA A 82 -25.38 12.27 -1.50
C ALA A 82 -26.67 12.02 -0.70
N GLY A 83 -26.56 11.80 0.62
CA GLY A 83 -27.71 11.62 1.52
C GLY A 83 -28.21 10.17 1.62
N ALA A 84 -27.49 9.19 1.07
CA ALA A 84 -27.90 7.79 1.12
C ALA A 84 -27.92 7.24 2.57
N GLY A 85 -28.93 6.43 2.86
CA GLY A 85 -29.07 5.74 4.14
C GLY A 85 -28.16 4.52 4.26
N GLU A 86 -27.88 4.08 5.48
CA GLU A 86 -26.99 2.92 5.74
C GLU A 86 -27.47 1.64 5.02
N LYS A 87 -28.78 1.39 4.94
CA LYS A 87 -29.34 0.22 4.25
C LYS A 87 -29.07 0.27 2.74
N GLU A 88 -29.25 1.45 2.14
CA GLU A 88 -29.01 1.69 0.72
C GLU A 88 -27.53 1.53 0.37
N ILE A 89 -26.63 2.10 1.20
CA ILE A 89 -25.19 1.98 1.05
C ILE A 89 -24.78 0.50 1.11
N ASN A 90 -25.24 -0.26 2.11
CA ASN A 90 -24.92 -1.68 2.22
C ASN A 90 -25.41 -2.47 1.01
N ALA A 91 -26.63 -2.22 0.54
CA ALA A 91 -27.16 -2.87 -0.67
C ALA A 91 -26.31 -2.55 -1.92
N ALA A 92 -25.83 -1.31 -2.06
CA ALA A 92 -24.95 -0.91 -3.15
C ALA A 92 -23.55 -1.58 -3.06
N PHE A 93 -23.07 -1.87 -1.83
CA PHE A 93 -21.80 -2.58 -1.63
C PHE A 93 -21.89 -4.09 -1.91
N ASP A 94 -23.07 -4.66 -1.91
CA ASP A 94 -23.34 -6.07 -2.22
C ASP A 94 -23.77 -6.30 -3.68
N LYS A 95 -24.02 -5.22 -4.45
CA LYS A 95 -24.39 -5.30 -5.85
C LYS A 95 -23.16 -5.34 -6.76
N PRO A 96 -22.99 -6.37 -7.63
CA PRO A 96 -21.88 -6.44 -8.57
C PRO A 96 -21.89 -5.26 -9.55
N CYS A 97 -20.71 -4.72 -9.83
CA CYS A 97 -20.50 -3.70 -10.85
C CYS A 97 -19.12 -3.87 -11.51
N ASN A 98 -18.98 -3.33 -12.72
CA ASN A 98 -17.71 -3.35 -13.43
C ASN A 98 -16.70 -2.48 -12.70
N MET A 99 -15.55 -3.06 -12.42
CA MET A 99 -14.46 -2.40 -11.71
C MET A 99 -13.13 -2.72 -12.35
N ARG A 100 -12.24 -1.74 -12.34
CA ARG A 100 -10.83 -1.93 -12.68
C ARG A 100 -10.04 -2.12 -11.39
N VAL A 101 -9.37 -3.26 -11.25
CA VAL A 101 -8.59 -3.61 -10.07
C VAL A 101 -7.13 -3.81 -10.40
N PHE A 102 -6.26 -3.48 -9.44
CA PHE A 102 -4.84 -3.72 -9.55
C PHE A 102 -4.51 -5.20 -9.35
N THR A 103 -3.60 -5.71 -10.17
CA THR A 103 -2.86 -6.97 -9.92
C THR A 103 -1.40 -6.75 -10.29
N TYR A 104 -0.49 -7.57 -9.78
CA TYR A 104 0.92 -7.52 -10.17
C TYR A 104 1.18 -7.86 -11.65
N LYS A 105 0.19 -8.43 -12.34
CA LYS A 105 0.21 -8.68 -13.80
C LYS A 105 -0.38 -7.53 -14.63
N GLY A 106 -0.73 -6.44 -13.97
CA GLY A 106 -1.39 -5.29 -14.59
C GLY A 106 -2.81 -5.06 -14.07
N GLU A 107 -3.44 -4.02 -14.57
CA GLU A 107 -4.84 -3.71 -14.28
C GLU A 107 -5.77 -4.72 -14.96
N ARG A 108 -6.84 -5.07 -14.30
CA ARG A 108 -7.86 -5.99 -14.83
C ARG A 108 -9.26 -5.44 -14.61
N ASP A 109 -10.04 -5.38 -15.67
CA ASP A 109 -11.48 -5.13 -15.59
C ASP A 109 -12.21 -6.41 -15.17
N THR A 110 -13.08 -6.30 -14.20
CA THR A 110 -13.78 -7.44 -13.63
C THR A 110 -15.14 -7.03 -13.06
N LEU A 111 -16.10 -7.96 -13.09
CA LEU A 111 -17.39 -7.81 -12.43
C LEU A 111 -17.27 -8.36 -11.01
N MET A 112 -17.39 -7.48 -10.01
CA MET A 112 -17.38 -7.87 -8.59
C MET A 112 -18.15 -6.89 -7.74
N THR A 113 -18.46 -7.28 -6.50
CA THR A 113 -19.07 -6.35 -5.55
C THR A 113 -18.01 -5.36 -5.02
N PRO A 114 -18.41 -4.14 -4.63
CA PRO A 114 -17.50 -3.21 -3.94
C PRO A 114 -16.87 -3.81 -2.69
N ARG A 115 -17.58 -4.69 -1.99
CA ARG A 115 -17.07 -5.40 -0.82
C ARG A 115 -15.95 -6.38 -1.19
N ASP A 116 -16.13 -7.13 -2.28
CA ASP A 116 -15.11 -8.04 -2.80
C ASP A 116 -13.89 -7.30 -3.32
N SER A 117 -14.07 -6.10 -3.90
CA SER A 117 -12.95 -5.28 -4.34
C SER A 117 -12.10 -4.79 -3.16
N ILE A 118 -12.72 -4.45 -2.03
CA ILE A 118 -12.00 -4.12 -0.79
C ILE A 118 -11.19 -5.33 -0.30
N LEU A 119 -11.80 -6.53 -0.30
CA LEU A 119 -11.12 -7.77 0.09
C LEU A 119 -9.97 -8.10 -0.88
N HIS A 120 -10.19 -7.92 -2.19
CA HIS A 120 -9.13 -8.06 -3.20
C HIS A 120 -7.95 -7.15 -2.91
N HIS A 121 -8.18 -5.86 -2.66
CA HIS A 121 -7.11 -4.90 -2.35
C HIS A 121 -6.40 -5.21 -1.03
N LYS A 122 -7.09 -5.74 -0.03
CA LYS A 122 -6.48 -6.23 1.22
C LYS A 122 -5.60 -7.47 1.00
N ARG A 123 -5.90 -8.29 0.00
CA ARG A 123 -5.12 -9.47 -0.37
C ARG A 123 -3.83 -9.15 -1.12
N ILE A 124 -3.74 -7.98 -1.77
CA ILE A 124 -2.52 -7.57 -2.43
C ILE A 124 -1.43 -7.33 -1.39
N MET A 125 -0.40 -8.15 -1.46
CA MET A 125 0.79 -8.01 -0.61
C MET A 125 1.54 -6.73 -0.98
N ARG A 126 2.14 -6.09 0.01
CA ARG A 126 2.82 -4.80 -0.20
C ARG A 126 4.27 -4.92 0.25
N ALA A 127 5.15 -4.34 -0.53
CA ALA A 127 6.56 -4.21 -0.19
C ALA A 127 7.02 -2.78 -0.42
N ALA A 128 8.07 -2.39 0.30
CA ALA A 128 8.77 -1.14 0.10
C ALA A 128 10.27 -1.41 0.01
N MET A 129 10.98 -0.55 -0.69
CA MET A 129 12.44 -0.62 -0.82
C MET A 129 13.01 0.78 -0.82
N VAL A 130 14.08 1.00 -0.04
CA VAL A 130 14.84 2.24 -0.04
C VAL A 130 16.31 1.90 -0.23
N SER A 131 16.96 2.57 -1.17
CA SER A 131 18.39 2.46 -1.41
C SER A 131 19.06 3.79 -1.08
N LEU A 132 20.09 3.73 -0.23
CA LEU A 132 20.86 4.89 0.20
C LEU A 132 22.33 4.72 -0.20
N ASP A 133 22.96 5.84 -0.50
CA ASP A 133 24.40 5.94 -0.65
C ASP A 133 25.02 5.99 0.77
N PRO A 134 25.86 5.03 1.17
CA PRO A 134 26.39 4.98 2.52
C PRO A 134 27.35 6.12 2.85
N ALA A 135 27.99 6.73 1.86
CA ALA A 135 28.93 7.83 2.08
C ALA A 135 28.23 9.18 2.32
N THR A 136 27.12 9.41 1.65
CA THR A 136 26.40 10.70 1.67
C THR A 136 25.06 10.64 2.41
N GLY A 137 24.50 9.46 2.65
CA GLY A 137 23.15 9.27 3.16
C GLY A 137 22.04 9.59 2.15
N PHE A 138 22.40 9.93 0.91
CA PHE A 138 21.43 10.31 -0.11
C PHE A 138 20.58 9.12 -0.58
N VAL A 139 19.27 9.32 -0.64
CA VAL A 139 18.35 8.32 -1.21
C VAL A 139 18.53 8.26 -2.71
N LYS A 140 18.92 7.08 -3.23
CA LYS A 140 19.15 6.83 -4.66
C LYS A 140 17.98 6.14 -5.35
N ALA A 141 17.20 5.33 -4.61
CA ALA A 141 15.96 4.74 -5.09
C ALA A 141 14.95 4.62 -3.94
N TYR A 142 13.67 4.79 -4.26
CA TYR A 142 12.60 4.78 -3.28
C TYR A 142 11.33 4.15 -3.86
N VAL A 143 10.93 3.00 -3.33
CA VAL A 143 9.69 2.32 -3.68
C VAL A 143 8.83 2.25 -2.42
N GLY A 144 7.79 3.07 -2.32
CA GLY A 144 6.91 3.14 -1.14
C GLY A 144 5.77 2.13 -1.13
N GLY A 145 5.49 1.48 -2.25
CA GLY A 145 4.39 0.53 -2.38
C GLY A 145 4.22 0.01 -3.81
N PRO A 146 3.26 -0.88 -4.05
CA PRO A 146 3.11 -1.55 -5.35
C PRO A 146 2.67 -0.63 -6.49
N ASN A 147 1.79 0.32 -6.21
CA ASN A 147 1.29 1.27 -7.20
C ASN A 147 0.59 2.43 -6.50
N PHE A 148 1.07 3.65 -6.68
CA PHE A 148 0.56 4.84 -5.99
C PHE A 148 -0.91 5.18 -6.33
N ARG A 149 -1.37 4.83 -7.53
CA ARG A 149 -2.76 5.07 -7.94
C ARG A 149 -3.76 4.33 -7.06
N TYR A 150 -3.43 3.07 -6.69
CA TYR A 150 -4.30 2.18 -5.91
C TYR A 150 -3.94 2.15 -4.42
N PHE A 151 -2.67 2.37 -4.09
CA PHE A 151 -2.12 2.22 -2.73
C PHE A 151 -1.31 3.45 -2.35
N LYS A 152 -2.00 4.46 -1.83
CA LYS A 152 -1.38 5.74 -1.44
C LYS A 152 -0.61 5.68 -0.13
N TYR A 153 -0.78 4.60 0.65
CA TYR A 153 -0.07 4.41 1.91
C TYR A 153 1.38 4.00 1.65
N ASP A 154 2.30 4.87 2.06
CA ASP A 154 3.73 4.67 1.92
C ASP A 154 4.25 3.69 2.98
N MET A 155 4.60 2.48 2.56
CA MET A 155 5.08 1.43 3.44
C MET A 155 6.49 1.70 3.97
N ALA A 156 7.32 2.46 3.23
CA ALA A 156 8.68 2.79 3.66
C ALA A 156 8.69 3.85 4.76
N LYS A 157 7.82 4.87 4.64
CA LYS A 157 7.78 6.00 5.58
C LYS A 157 6.75 5.83 6.70
N GLN A 158 5.56 5.32 6.36
CA GLN A 158 4.42 5.25 7.29
C GLN A 158 4.24 3.85 7.89
N GLY A 159 4.81 2.81 7.26
CA GLY A 159 4.66 1.43 7.69
C GLY A 159 5.29 1.19 9.06
N LYS A 160 4.46 0.77 10.03
CA LYS A 160 4.92 0.38 11.36
C LYS A 160 4.92 -1.14 11.45
N ARG A 161 6.05 -1.71 11.85
CA ARG A 161 6.24 -3.15 12.02
C ARG A 161 7.07 -3.41 13.28
N GLN A 162 6.90 -4.60 13.86
CA GLN A 162 7.78 -5.06 14.92
C GLN A 162 9.19 -5.20 14.36
N ILE A 163 10.17 -4.56 15.02
CA ILE A 163 11.52 -4.43 14.50
C ILE A 163 12.26 -5.77 14.46
N GLY A 164 12.02 -6.66 15.44
CA GLY A 164 12.65 -7.97 15.51
C GLY A 164 14.17 -7.91 15.36
N SER A 165 14.74 -8.84 14.60
CA SER A 165 16.19 -8.93 14.35
C SER A 165 16.79 -7.77 13.55
N THR A 166 16.00 -6.92 12.94
CA THR A 166 16.51 -5.75 12.21
C THR A 166 17.10 -4.68 13.13
N ILE A 167 16.89 -4.80 14.45
CA ILE A 167 17.56 -3.95 15.46
C ILE A 167 19.05 -4.29 15.65
N LYS A 168 19.49 -5.51 15.28
CA LYS A 168 20.82 -6.01 15.56
C LYS A 168 21.98 -5.11 15.06
N PRO A 169 21.93 -4.54 13.84
CA PRO A 169 22.97 -3.63 13.40
C PRO A 169 23.18 -2.45 14.34
N PHE A 170 22.09 -1.87 14.88
CA PHE A 170 22.15 -0.77 15.81
C PHE A 170 22.74 -1.21 17.16
N VAL A 171 22.34 -2.36 17.68
CA VAL A 171 22.86 -2.90 18.94
C VAL A 171 24.34 -3.22 18.83
N TYR A 172 24.78 -3.83 17.72
CA TYR A 172 26.20 -4.15 17.51
C TYR A 172 27.06 -2.89 17.33
N THR A 173 26.54 -1.87 16.62
CA THR A 173 27.24 -0.59 16.49
C THR A 173 27.45 0.08 17.85
N LEU A 174 26.44 0.11 18.71
CA LEU A 174 26.56 0.64 20.07
C LEU A 174 27.57 -0.17 20.91
N SER A 175 27.57 -1.50 20.79
CA SER A 175 28.52 -2.36 21.48
C SER A 175 29.98 -2.06 21.04
N LEU A 176 30.22 -1.82 19.77
CA LEU A 176 31.53 -1.49 19.21
C LEU A 176 32.02 -0.09 19.64
N ILE A 177 31.11 0.87 19.81
CA ILE A 177 31.45 2.22 20.27
C ILE A 177 31.92 2.22 21.76
N HIS A 178 31.41 1.27 22.55
CA HIS A 178 31.72 1.15 23.98
C HIS A 178 32.94 0.25 24.31
N ILE A 179 33.54 -0.38 23.31
CA ILE A 179 34.77 -1.16 23.44
C ILE A 179 36.00 -0.27 23.18
#